data_ae0301aeabd7576af2711c21a11176e5
#
_entry.id   ae0301aeabd7576af2711c21a11176e5
#
_cell.length_a   1.000
_cell.length_b   1.000
_cell.length_c   1.000
_cell.angle_alpha   90.00
_cell.angle_beta   90.00
_cell.angle_gamma   90.00
#
_symmetry.space_group_name_H-M   'P 1'
#
loop_
_entity.id
_entity.type
_entity.pdbx_description
1 polymer ?
#
loop_
_entity_poly.entity_id
_entity_poly.type
_entity_poly.pdbx_seq_one_letter_code
_entity_poly.pdbx_strand_id
1 'polypeptide(L)'
;MYRLIWFQHVHKAAGSLIVNQAIANGEVLFENHKNGNPYTPEGELTPLWEFDKDLLTAFVDQCEAEGVTFVATEWGAPIYEVLHSDPRVVLVTCLREPWSRLISNFNYDYYHGFTKSRTLGEFLSEELRIKQDNFLVRVFSRNYSAPEGQLDENSLSTAFSNLRLFDLVLVTERQYDLSNHLFEALGWQSKPVFSHATFGNLWLLKSLVGRLRLYTAWKYLLRRKIGISEEEKKQFMNSSHLDLILYDRLMIEEIRGFLHPLNPTSH
;
A
#
# COMPACT_ATOMS: atom_id res chain seq x y z
N MET A 1 11.04 -24.86 -5.31
CA MET A 1 11.81 -23.64 -5.61
C MET A 1 11.38 -22.58 -4.61
N TYR A 2 12.32 -21.83 -3.99
CA TYR A 2 11.99 -20.73 -3.06
C TYR A 2 11.31 -19.58 -3.81
N ARG A 3 10.36 -18.91 -3.15
CA ARG A 3 9.62 -17.75 -3.65
C ARG A 3 9.43 -16.75 -2.53
N LEU A 4 9.79 -15.48 -2.76
CA LEU A 4 9.55 -14.35 -1.89
C LEU A 4 8.51 -13.42 -2.52
N ILE A 5 7.35 -13.27 -1.92
CA ILE A 5 6.38 -12.26 -2.31
C ILE A 5 6.80 -10.93 -1.68
N TRP A 6 7.16 -9.96 -2.53
CA TRP A 6 7.46 -8.60 -2.10
C TRP A 6 6.28 -7.69 -2.38
N PHE A 7 5.59 -7.28 -1.33
CA PHE A 7 4.41 -6.45 -1.44
C PHE A 7 4.74 -4.96 -1.22
N GLN A 8 4.73 -4.15 -2.29
CA GLN A 8 4.75 -2.69 -2.13
C GLN A 8 3.39 -2.23 -1.63
N HIS A 9 3.30 -1.97 -0.36
CA HIS A 9 2.07 -1.58 0.31
C HIS A 9 1.83 -0.08 0.13
N VAL A 10 0.92 0.28 -0.76
CA VAL A 10 0.41 1.65 -0.88
C VAL A 10 -0.55 1.91 0.29
N HIS A 11 -0.26 2.94 1.09
CA HIS A 11 -1.07 3.29 2.26
C HIS A 11 -2.55 3.49 1.89
N LYS A 12 -3.46 2.83 2.61
CA LYS A 12 -4.92 2.81 2.40
C LYS A 12 -5.42 2.13 1.12
N ALA A 13 -4.61 1.27 0.53
CA ALA A 13 -4.95 0.43 -0.62
C ALA A 13 -4.92 -1.07 -0.24
N ALA A 14 -5.81 -1.49 0.64
CA ALA A 14 -6.06 -2.88 1.04
C ALA A 14 -4.86 -3.64 1.69
N GLY A 15 -3.78 -2.94 2.10
CA GLY A 15 -2.56 -3.60 2.58
C GLY A 15 -2.79 -4.60 3.71
N SER A 16 -3.52 -4.24 4.77
CA SER A 16 -3.81 -5.17 5.87
C SER A 16 -4.61 -6.40 5.44
N LEU A 17 -5.45 -6.27 4.40
CA LEU A 17 -6.17 -7.41 3.82
C LEU A 17 -5.19 -8.38 3.17
N ILE A 18 -4.27 -7.87 2.34
CA ILE A 18 -3.27 -8.67 1.61
C ILE A 18 -2.31 -9.36 2.59
N VAL A 19 -1.80 -8.64 3.59
CA VAL A 19 -0.94 -9.22 4.64
C VAL A 19 -1.66 -10.34 5.41
N ASN A 20 -2.92 -10.12 5.80
CA ASN A 20 -3.70 -11.13 6.50
C ASN A 20 -4.03 -12.34 5.60
N GLN A 21 -4.23 -12.14 4.31
CA GLN A 21 -4.38 -13.25 3.35
C GLN A 21 -3.07 -14.02 3.20
N ALA A 22 -1.91 -13.35 3.13
CA ALA A 22 -0.61 -14.00 3.11
C ALA A 22 -0.44 -14.93 4.31
N ILE A 23 -0.63 -14.42 5.52
CA ILE A 23 -0.55 -15.21 6.77
C ILE A 23 -1.54 -16.37 6.76
N ALA A 24 -2.78 -16.13 6.36
CA ALA A 24 -3.81 -17.17 6.31
C ALA A 24 -3.49 -18.26 5.27
N ASN A 25 -2.77 -17.93 4.21
CA ASN A 25 -2.32 -18.88 3.20
C ASN A 25 -0.99 -19.60 3.53
N GLY A 26 -0.41 -19.30 4.68
CA GLY A 26 0.79 -19.98 5.17
C GLY A 26 2.10 -19.32 4.73
N GLU A 27 2.04 -18.11 4.21
CA GLU A 27 3.27 -17.34 3.97
C GLU A 27 3.96 -17.01 5.29
N VAL A 28 5.27 -17.07 5.31
CA VAL A 28 6.11 -16.82 6.48
C VAL A 28 6.64 -15.38 6.43
N LEU A 29 6.38 -14.63 7.47
CA LEU A 29 6.86 -13.26 7.64
C LEU A 29 7.99 -13.25 8.68
N PHE A 30 8.80 -12.19 8.71
CA PHE A 30 9.75 -12.01 9.82
C PHE A 30 9.01 -12.02 11.17
N GLU A 31 9.62 -12.60 12.19
CA GLU A 31 9.05 -12.64 13.55
C GLU A 31 8.75 -11.22 14.05
N ASN A 32 9.71 -10.30 13.86
CA ASN A 32 9.54 -8.89 14.16
C ASN A 32 8.98 -8.15 12.94
N HIS A 33 7.67 -8.11 12.79
CA HIS A 33 7.02 -7.34 11.72
C HIS A 33 5.84 -6.52 12.23
N LYS A 34 5.54 -5.41 11.55
CA LYS A 34 4.28 -4.69 11.70
C LYS A 34 3.61 -4.57 10.34
N ASN A 35 2.47 -5.22 10.18
CA ASN A 35 1.73 -5.26 8.91
C ASN A 35 2.62 -5.69 7.72
N GLY A 36 3.47 -6.71 7.93
CA GLY A 36 4.39 -7.24 6.92
C GLY A 36 5.71 -6.48 6.75
N ASN A 37 5.83 -5.26 7.26
CA ASN A 37 7.09 -4.52 7.23
C ASN A 37 8.05 -5.11 8.26
N PRO A 38 9.30 -5.50 7.89
CA PRO A 38 10.25 -6.05 8.82
C PRO A 38 10.79 -4.99 9.79
N TYR A 39 11.05 -5.43 11.01
CA TYR A 39 11.63 -4.61 12.08
C TYR A 39 12.88 -5.31 12.64
N THR A 40 13.84 -4.53 13.09
CA THR A 40 15.03 -5.05 13.77
C THR A 40 14.64 -5.65 15.13
N PRO A 41 15.51 -6.47 15.76
CA PRO A 41 15.29 -6.97 17.11
C PRO A 41 15.05 -5.86 18.15
N GLU A 42 15.65 -4.68 17.94
CA GLU A 42 15.49 -3.48 18.77
C GLU A 42 14.15 -2.78 18.57
N GLY A 43 13.36 -3.22 17.57
CA GLY A 43 12.03 -2.69 17.26
C GLY A 43 12.04 -1.47 16.35
N GLU A 44 13.11 -1.26 15.60
CA GLU A 44 13.23 -0.22 14.58
C GLU A 44 12.78 -0.76 13.22
N LEU A 45 12.13 0.07 12.42
CA LEU A 45 11.72 -0.29 11.08
C LEU A 45 12.95 -0.47 10.18
N THR A 46 13.08 -1.62 9.52
CA THR A 46 14.14 -1.85 8.55
C THR A 46 13.93 -0.97 7.31
N PRO A 47 14.84 -0.05 7.00
CA PRO A 47 14.63 0.94 5.93
C PRO A 47 14.99 0.37 4.55
N LEU A 48 14.26 -0.62 4.08
CA LEU A 48 14.51 -1.33 2.82
C LEU A 48 14.55 -0.42 1.58
N TRP A 49 13.98 0.77 1.66
CA TRP A 49 14.04 1.80 0.61
C TRP A 49 15.38 2.55 0.54
N GLU A 50 16.23 2.41 1.55
CA GLU A 50 17.58 2.99 1.62
C GLU A 50 18.65 1.98 1.17
N PHE A 51 18.26 0.71 1.00
CA PHE A 51 19.17 -0.33 0.57
C PHE A 51 19.59 -0.11 -0.88
N ASP A 52 20.88 -0.23 -1.13
CA ASP A 52 21.43 -0.33 -2.48
C ASP A 52 21.20 -1.73 -3.08
N LYS A 53 21.73 -1.97 -4.26
CA LYS A 53 21.58 -3.24 -4.97
C LYS A 53 22.11 -4.41 -4.16
N ASP A 54 23.31 -4.27 -3.57
CA ASP A 54 23.99 -5.38 -2.88
C ASP A 54 23.27 -5.71 -1.58
N LEU A 55 22.85 -4.70 -0.81
CA LEU A 55 22.06 -4.87 0.40
C LEU A 55 20.68 -5.47 0.12
N LEU A 56 20.00 -5.09 -0.95
CA LEU A 56 18.72 -5.70 -1.33
C LEU A 56 18.89 -7.17 -1.72
N THR A 57 19.94 -7.50 -2.48
CA THR A 57 20.24 -8.88 -2.85
C THR A 57 20.55 -9.72 -1.60
N ALA A 58 21.40 -9.20 -0.71
CA ALA A 58 21.73 -9.87 0.56
C ALA A 58 20.48 -10.04 1.45
N PHE A 59 19.55 -9.09 1.43
CA PHE A 59 18.29 -9.20 2.16
C PHE A 59 17.38 -10.31 1.60
N VAL A 60 17.33 -10.48 0.28
CA VAL A 60 16.59 -11.59 -0.35
C VAL A 60 17.24 -12.92 0.01
N ASP A 61 18.60 -13.00 0.03
CA ASP A 61 19.34 -14.20 0.46
C ASP A 61 19.04 -14.53 1.94
N GLN A 62 18.96 -13.51 2.79
CA GLN A 62 18.55 -13.69 4.19
C GLN A 62 17.13 -14.22 4.30
N CYS A 63 16.18 -13.67 3.54
CA CYS A 63 14.80 -14.17 3.51
C CYS A 63 14.76 -15.66 3.15
N GLU A 64 15.51 -16.09 2.14
CA GLU A 64 15.59 -17.51 1.74
C GLU A 64 16.20 -18.37 2.85
N ALA A 65 17.29 -17.92 3.46
CA ALA A 65 17.97 -18.66 4.53
C ALA A 65 17.09 -18.82 5.79
N GLU A 66 16.24 -17.82 6.10
CA GLU A 66 15.31 -17.84 7.23
C GLU A 66 13.95 -18.45 6.88
N GLY A 67 13.70 -18.80 5.60
CA GLY A 67 12.43 -19.32 5.14
C GLY A 67 11.30 -18.30 5.12
N VAL A 68 11.61 -16.99 5.08
CA VAL A 68 10.64 -15.91 4.95
C VAL A 68 10.13 -15.87 3.52
N THR A 69 8.81 -15.90 3.32
CA THR A 69 8.19 -15.95 1.97
C THR A 69 7.33 -14.73 1.66
N PHE A 70 7.19 -13.80 2.61
CA PHE A 70 6.43 -12.56 2.42
C PHE A 70 7.05 -11.38 3.15
N VAL A 71 7.28 -10.29 2.42
CA VAL A 71 7.74 -9.00 2.93
C VAL A 71 6.87 -7.88 2.39
N ALA A 72 6.52 -6.90 3.22
CA ALA A 72 5.88 -5.67 2.77
C ALA A 72 6.77 -4.45 3.00
N THR A 73 6.65 -3.45 2.12
CA THR A 73 7.25 -2.12 2.28
C THR A 73 6.17 -1.05 2.14
N GLU A 74 5.92 -0.28 3.21
CA GLU A 74 4.87 0.76 3.23
C GLU A 74 5.46 2.18 3.28
N TRP A 75 6.60 2.37 3.95
CA TRP A 75 7.13 3.70 4.28
C TRP A 75 8.12 4.25 3.26
N GLY A 76 8.44 3.48 2.25
CA GLY A 76 9.36 3.83 1.17
C GLY A 76 9.25 2.82 0.04
N ALA A 77 10.00 3.04 -1.01
CA ALA A 77 10.04 2.18 -2.18
C ALA A 77 11.47 1.69 -2.44
N PRO A 78 11.71 0.38 -2.46
CA PRO A 78 13.02 -0.21 -2.78
C PRO A 78 13.38 0.01 -4.25
N ILE A 79 14.56 -0.47 -4.66
CA ILE A 79 14.95 -0.47 -6.08
C ILE A 79 14.23 -1.63 -6.77
N TYR A 80 13.10 -1.32 -7.44
CA TYR A 80 12.24 -2.33 -8.07
C TYR A 80 12.95 -3.16 -9.14
N GLU A 81 13.87 -2.55 -9.90
CA GLU A 81 14.63 -3.22 -10.93
C GLU A 81 15.51 -4.35 -10.37
N VAL A 82 16.08 -4.15 -9.17
CA VAL A 82 16.87 -5.17 -8.48
C VAL A 82 15.98 -6.34 -8.08
N LEU A 83 14.84 -6.05 -7.46
CA LEU A 83 13.89 -7.08 -7.03
C LEU A 83 13.28 -7.84 -8.21
N HIS A 84 12.89 -7.13 -9.28
CA HIS A 84 12.36 -7.75 -10.51
C HIS A 84 13.37 -8.67 -11.20
N SER A 85 14.67 -8.34 -11.11
CA SER A 85 15.74 -9.15 -11.71
C SER A 85 16.07 -10.43 -10.94
N ASP A 86 15.59 -10.56 -9.70
CA ASP A 86 15.79 -11.77 -8.90
C ASP A 86 14.65 -12.77 -9.16
N PRO A 87 14.93 -13.95 -9.74
CA PRO A 87 13.89 -14.92 -10.11
C PRO A 87 13.14 -15.52 -8.90
N ARG A 88 13.62 -15.28 -7.69
CA ARG A 88 12.97 -15.72 -6.45
C ARG A 88 11.87 -14.76 -6.01
N VAL A 89 11.88 -13.51 -6.50
CA VAL A 89 10.99 -12.44 -6.05
C VAL A 89 9.77 -12.34 -6.95
N VAL A 90 8.60 -12.22 -6.33
CA VAL A 90 7.32 -11.89 -6.98
C VAL A 90 6.89 -10.52 -6.47
N LEU A 91 6.93 -9.51 -7.33
CA LEU A 91 6.55 -8.14 -7.00
C LEU A 91 5.03 -7.96 -7.06
N VAL A 92 4.44 -7.56 -5.95
CA VAL A 92 2.99 -7.34 -5.83
C VAL A 92 2.72 -5.94 -5.30
N THR A 93 1.72 -5.28 -5.84
CA THR A 93 1.19 -4.03 -5.26
C THR A 93 -0.33 -3.97 -5.37
N CYS A 94 -0.94 -3.10 -4.58
CA CYS A 94 -2.36 -2.80 -4.66
C CYS A 94 -2.55 -1.29 -4.67
N LEU A 95 -3.30 -0.81 -5.64
CA LEU A 95 -3.63 0.60 -5.83
C LEU A 95 -5.07 0.88 -5.41
N ARG A 96 -5.33 2.14 -5.18
CA ARG A 96 -6.66 2.66 -4.94
C ARG A 96 -6.82 3.98 -5.69
N GLU A 97 -8.04 4.27 -6.14
CA GLU A 97 -8.36 5.57 -6.74
C GLU A 97 -7.89 6.70 -5.80
N PRO A 98 -7.11 7.69 -6.32
CA PRO A 98 -6.38 8.65 -5.48
C PRO A 98 -7.25 9.42 -4.49
N TRP A 99 -8.43 9.89 -4.92
CA TRP A 99 -9.35 10.58 -4.04
C TRP A 99 -9.92 9.67 -2.95
N SER A 100 -10.36 8.48 -3.31
CA SER A 100 -10.89 7.47 -2.39
C SER A 100 -9.82 7.04 -1.37
N ARG A 101 -8.55 6.98 -1.79
CA ARG A 101 -7.41 6.72 -0.92
C ARG A 101 -7.23 7.83 0.11
N LEU A 102 -7.21 9.10 -0.32
CA LEU A 102 -7.09 10.27 0.57
C LEU A 102 -8.22 10.30 1.61
N ILE A 103 -9.46 10.15 1.18
CA ILE A 103 -10.62 10.13 2.08
C ILE A 103 -10.54 8.97 3.08
N SER A 104 -10.09 7.80 2.62
CA SER A 104 -9.85 6.67 3.52
C SER A 104 -8.76 6.96 4.54
N ASN A 105 -7.70 7.68 4.15
CA ASN A 105 -6.62 8.07 5.04
C ASN A 105 -7.10 9.07 6.09
N PHE A 106 -7.77 10.15 5.66
CA PHE A 106 -8.33 11.14 6.57
C PHE A 106 -9.28 10.51 7.59
N ASN A 107 -10.22 9.67 7.14
CA ASN A 107 -11.14 8.98 8.03
C ASN A 107 -10.39 8.08 9.03
N TYR A 108 -9.38 7.33 8.56
CA TYR A 108 -8.57 6.48 9.42
C TYR A 108 -7.88 7.29 10.52
N ASP A 109 -7.16 8.33 10.14
CA ASP A 109 -6.40 9.18 11.07
C ASP A 109 -7.34 9.90 12.05
N TYR A 110 -8.47 10.41 11.56
CA TYR A 110 -9.46 11.08 12.39
C TYR A 110 -10.07 10.14 13.44
N TYR A 111 -10.52 8.95 13.03
CA TYR A 111 -11.19 8.02 13.96
C TYR A 111 -10.22 7.31 14.90
N HIS A 112 -8.97 7.14 14.53
CA HIS A 112 -7.94 6.60 15.43
C HIS A 112 -7.28 7.65 16.31
N GLY A 113 -7.57 8.94 16.09
CA GLY A 113 -7.01 10.04 16.86
C GLY A 113 -5.56 10.36 16.49
N PHE A 114 -5.13 10.00 15.28
CA PHE A 114 -3.81 10.34 14.75
C PHE A 114 -3.76 11.77 14.21
N THR A 115 -4.91 12.36 13.88
CA THR A 115 -5.04 13.77 13.54
C THR A 115 -6.00 14.49 14.47
N LYS A 116 -5.78 15.82 14.68
CA LYS A 116 -6.72 16.72 15.34
C LYS A 116 -7.59 17.47 14.33
N SER A 117 -7.24 17.42 13.05
CA SER A 117 -7.97 18.11 11.97
C SER A 117 -9.41 17.66 11.90
N ARG A 118 -10.30 18.61 11.68
CA ARG A 118 -11.76 18.38 11.59
C ARG A 118 -12.29 18.58 10.18
N THR A 119 -11.48 19.14 9.30
CA THR A 119 -11.77 19.33 7.87
C THR A 119 -10.68 18.69 7.04
N LEU A 120 -10.98 18.40 5.79
CA LEU A 120 -9.98 17.87 4.86
C LEU A 120 -8.88 18.90 4.58
N GLY A 121 -9.23 20.19 4.46
CA GLY A 121 -8.27 21.27 4.25
C GLY A 121 -7.25 21.37 5.39
N GLU A 122 -7.69 21.31 6.66
CA GLU A 122 -6.78 21.24 7.80
C GLU A 122 -5.88 20.01 7.74
N PHE A 123 -6.45 18.85 7.37
CA PHE A 123 -5.71 17.59 7.27
C PHE A 123 -4.64 17.64 6.19
N LEU A 124 -4.93 18.23 5.04
CA LEU A 124 -3.97 18.38 3.95
C LEU A 124 -2.84 19.36 4.29
N SER A 125 -3.07 20.31 5.21
CA SER A 125 -2.01 21.24 5.67
C SER A 125 -1.04 20.62 6.69
N GLU A 126 -1.33 19.41 7.21
CA GLU A 126 -0.39 18.72 8.09
C GLU A 126 0.77 18.11 7.26
N GLU A 127 2.01 18.34 7.71
CA GLU A 127 3.22 17.82 7.06
C GLU A 127 3.37 16.29 7.26
N LEU A 128 2.61 15.50 6.52
CA LEU A 128 2.75 14.04 6.51
C LEU A 128 3.01 13.52 5.11
N ARG A 129 4.04 12.68 4.97
CA ARG A 129 4.49 12.08 3.72
C ARG A 129 3.36 11.40 2.91
N ILE A 130 2.43 10.74 3.59
CA ILE A 130 1.29 10.03 2.98
C ILE A 130 0.17 10.93 2.48
N LYS A 131 0.26 12.25 2.70
CA LYS A 131 -0.70 13.27 2.27
C LYS A 131 -0.20 14.12 1.11
N GLN A 132 1.09 13.98 0.75
CA GLN A 132 1.70 14.78 -0.32
C GLN A 132 0.95 14.62 -1.64
N ASP A 133 1.02 15.66 -2.47
CA ASP A 133 0.56 15.64 -3.85
C ASP A 133 1.15 14.48 -4.64
N ASN A 134 0.41 13.94 -5.57
CA ASN A 134 0.84 12.87 -6.46
C ASN A 134 1.53 11.71 -5.72
N PHE A 135 0.90 11.24 -4.64
CA PHE A 135 1.47 10.23 -3.74
C PHE A 135 1.84 8.92 -4.45
N LEU A 136 1.00 8.44 -5.38
CA LEU A 136 1.29 7.22 -6.14
C LEU A 136 2.53 7.43 -7.03
N VAL A 137 2.60 8.57 -7.72
CA VAL A 137 3.78 8.90 -8.54
C VAL A 137 5.02 8.98 -7.66
N ARG A 138 4.96 9.58 -6.48
CA ARG A 138 6.10 9.61 -5.53
C ARG A 138 6.56 8.22 -5.13
N VAL A 139 5.62 7.32 -4.82
CA VAL A 139 5.94 5.93 -4.46
C VAL A 139 6.64 5.23 -5.61
N PHE A 140 6.01 5.21 -6.78
CA PHE A 140 6.50 4.39 -7.88
C PHE A 140 7.64 5.03 -8.67
N SER A 141 7.81 6.35 -8.67
CA SER A 141 9.04 6.99 -9.17
C SER A 141 10.18 6.99 -8.15
N ARG A 142 9.92 6.56 -6.91
CA ARG A 142 10.87 6.62 -5.77
C ARG A 142 11.31 8.05 -5.43
N ASN A 143 10.54 9.07 -5.83
CA ASN A 143 10.87 10.48 -5.63
C ASN A 143 10.06 11.09 -4.48
N TYR A 144 10.26 10.56 -3.26
CA TYR A 144 9.58 11.05 -2.07
C TYR A 144 10.03 12.42 -1.58
N SER A 145 11.27 12.80 -1.91
CA SER A 145 11.88 14.05 -1.44
C SER A 145 11.58 15.25 -2.33
N ALA A 146 10.98 15.06 -3.49
CA ALA A 146 10.59 16.17 -4.34
C ALA A 146 9.66 17.13 -3.59
N PRO A 147 9.91 18.44 -3.62
CA PRO A 147 9.00 19.44 -3.07
C PRO A 147 7.60 19.33 -3.68
N GLU A 148 6.60 19.83 -2.96
CA GLU A 148 5.21 19.85 -3.45
C GLU A 148 5.11 20.64 -4.77
N GLY A 149 4.36 20.10 -5.72
CA GLY A 149 4.18 20.71 -7.06
C GLY A 149 5.39 20.59 -8.02
N GLN A 150 6.45 19.87 -7.62
CA GLN A 150 7.65 19.73 -8.48
C GLN A 150 7.75 18.38 -9.22
N LEU A 151 6.80 17.48 -9.01
CA LEU A 151 6.71 16.28 -9.85
C LEU A 151 6.22 16.64 -11.25
N ASP A 152 6.80 15.99 -12.25
CA ASP A 152 6.60 16.27 -13.66
C ASP A 152 6.26 15.00 -14.46
N GLU A 153 6.13 15.15 -15.77
CA GLU A 153 5.89 14.04 -16.71
C GLU A 153 7.02 12.99 -16.71
N ASN A 154 8.26 13.35 -16.35
CA ASN A 154 9.35 12.39 -16.24
C ASN A 154 9.14 11.52 -14.99
N SER A 155 8.72 12.12 -13.89
CA SER A 155 8.34 11.40 -12.66
C SER A 155 7.18 10.44 -12.93
N LEU A 156 6.16 10.89 -13.67
CA LEU A 156 5.03 10.04 -14.10
C LEU A 156 5.49 8.88 -14.97
N SER A 157 6.35 9.16 -15.98
CA SER A 157 6.90 8.13 -16.87
C SER A 157 7.72 7.09 -16.10
N THR A 158 8.55 7.54 -15.14
CA THR A 158 9.33 6.67 -14.27
C THR A 158 8.42 5.80 -13.40
N ALA A 159 7.40 6.38 -12.78
CA ALA A 159 6.43 5.64 -11.98
C ALA A 159 5.73 4.55 -12.80
N PHE A 160 5.35 4.88 -14.02
CA PHE A 160 4.70 3.94 -14.93
C PHE A 160 5.65 2.81 -15.37
N SER A 161 6.91 3.13 -15.67
CA SER A 161 7.94 2.14 -16.01
C SER A 161 8.19 1.19 -14.84
N ASN A 162 8.26 1.70 -13.62
CA ASN A 162 8.45 0.89 -12.43
C ASN A 162 7.24 0.00 -12.11
N LEU A 163 6.02 0.48 -12.33
CA LEU A 163 4.82 -0.35 -12.16
C LEU A 163 4.79 -1.54 -13.14
N ARG A 164 5.39 -1.41 -14.31
CA ARG A 164 5.52 -2.51 -15.28
C ARG A 164 6.48 -3.62 -14.85
N LEU A 165 7.29 -3.38 -13.82
CA LEU A 165 8.17 -4.40 -13.23
C LEU A 165 7.41 -5.32 -12.26
N PHE A 166 6.18 -4.96 -11.88
CA PHE A 166 5.38 -5.76 -10.96
C PHE A 166 4.73 -6.94 -11.68
N ASP A 167 4.82 -8.11 -11.06
CA ASP A 167 4.16 -9.33 -11.53
C ASP A 167 2.63 -9.26 -11.31
N LEU A 168 2.21 -8.52 -10.28
CA LEU A 168 0.80 -8.34 -9.95
C LEU A 168 0.50 -6.93 -9.46
N VAL A 169 -0.32 -6.21 -10.22
CA VAL A 169 -0.87 -4.90 -9.83
C VAL A 169 -2.37 -5.03 -9.58
N LEU A 170 -2.79 -4.89 -8.34
CA LEU A 170 -4.17 -5.00 -7.92
C LEU A 170 -4.80 -3.61 -7.78
N VAL A 171 -6.14 -3.56 -7.86
CA VAL A 171 -6.91 -2.32 -7.68
C VAL A 171 -8.08 -2.57 -6.74
N THR A 172 -8.22 -1.73 -5.68
CA THR A 172 -9.24 -1.94 -4.63
C THR A 172 -10.66 -1.81 -5.12
N GLU A 173 -10.92 -1.03 -6.16
CA GLU A 173 -12.23 -0.80 -6.75
C GLU A 173 -12.79 -2.06 -7.42
N ARG A 174 -11.93 -3.01 -7.71
CA ARG A 174 -12.27 -4.32 -8.29
C ARG A 174 -12.22 -5.42 -7.24
N GLN A 175 -12.95 -5.27 -6.15
CA GLN A 175 -12.90 -6.19 -5.00
C GLN A 175 -13.20 -7.65 -5.37
N TYR A 176 -14.08 -7.91 -6.34
CA TYR A 176 -14.38 -9.27 -6.82
C TYR A 176 -13.19 -9.90 -7.54
N ASP A 177 -12.43 -9.09 -8.27
CA ASP A 177 -11.25 -9.56 -9.02
C ASP A 177 -10.03 -9.66 -8.10
N LEU A 178 -9.94 -8.82 -7.06
CA LEU A 178 -8.80 -8.80 -6.13
C LEU A 178 -8.56 -10.18 -5.50
N SER A 179 -9.60 -10.86 -5.07
CA SER A 179 -9.50 -12.20 -4.51
C SER A 179 -9.07 -13.22 -5.56
N ASN A 180 -9.71 -13.22 -6.72
CA ASN A 180 -9.45 -14.20 -7.77
C ASN A 180 -8.05 -14.04 -8.34
N HIS A 181 -7.61 -12.82 -8.64
CA HIS A 181 -6.25 -12.58 -9.17
C HIS A 181 -5.14 -12.92 -8.17
N LEU A 182 -5.32 -12.58 -6.88
CA LEU A 182 -4.37 -13.02 -5.84
C LEU A 182 -4.27 -14.54 -5.78
N PHE A 183 -5.41 -15.23 -5.90
CA PHE A 183 -5.44 -16.69 -5.78
C PHE A 183 -4.86 -17.37 -7.01
N GLU A 184 -5.20 -16.90 -8.20
CA GLU A 184 -4.67 -17.43 -9.46
C GLU A 184 -3.16 -17.17 -9.59
N ALA A 185 -2.71 -15.94 -9.32
CA ALA A 185 -1.30 -15.56 -9.48
C ALA A 185 -0.38 -16.15 -8.40
N LEU A 186 -0.83 -16.20 -7.14
CA LEU A 186 0.00 -16.62 -6.01
C LEU A 186 -0.30 -18.05 -5.53
N GLY A 187 -1.32 -18.71 -6.09
CA GLY A 187 -1.78 -20.03 -5.65
C GLY A 187 -2.45 -19.99 -4.26
N TRP A 188 -2.90 -18.82 -3.82
CA TRP A 188 -3.59 -18.68 -2.55
C TRP A 188 -5.04 -19.13 -2.65
N GLN A 189 -5.66 -19.36 -1.50
CA GLN A 189 -7.09 -19.63 -1.36
C GLN A 189 -7.77 -18.45 -0.67
N SER A 190 -9.00 -18.11 -1.09
CA SER A 190 -9.82 -17.12 -0.39
C SER A 190 -10.15 -17.62 1.01
N LYS A 191 -9.59 -16.98 2.01
CA LYS A 191 -9.86 -17.28 3.41
C LYS A 191 -10.55 -16.11 4.10
N PRO A 192 -11.50 -16.37 5.01
CA PRO A 192 -12.10 -15.30 5.79
C PRO A 192 -11.02 -14.66 6.66
N VAL A 193 -10.56 -13.49 6.28
CA VAL A 193 -9.58 -12.72 7.03
C VAL A 193 -10.17 -11.41 7.49
N PHE A 194 -9.60 -10.89 8.55
CA PHE A 194 -10.02 -9.62 9.10
C PHE A 194 -9.54 -8.47 8.20
N SER A 195 -10.46 -7.64 7.71
CA SER A 195 -10.11 -6.39 7.03
C SER A 195 -10.46 -5.19 7.91
N HIS A 196 -9.54 -4.24 8.03
CA HIS A 196 -9.78 -2.99 8.76
C HIS A 196 -10.70 -2.06 7.97
N ALA A 197 -12.01 -2.34 7.95
CA ALA A 197 -12.96 -1.34 7.48
C ALA A 197 -13.05 -0.20 8.51
N THR A 198 -12.86 1.03 8.07
CA THR A 198 -12.86 2.21 8.94
C THR A 198 -14.24 2.48 9.54
N PHE A 199 -15.31 1.97 8.94
CA PHE A 199 -16.70 2.17 9.35
C PHE A 199 -17.42 0.86 9.66
N GLY A 200 -18.25 0.86 10.70
CA GLY A 200 -19.13 -0.26 11.03
C GLY A 200 -18.53 -1.36 11.91
N ASN A 201 -17.30 -1.20 12.37
CA ASN A 201 -16.58 -2.29 13.01
C ASN A 201 -16.65 -2.22 14.55
N LEU A 202 -17.49 -3.07 15.14
CA LEU A 202 -17.57 -3.28 16.60
C LEU A 202 -16.21 -3.69 17.20
N TRP A 203 -15.37 -4.35 16.42
CA TRP A 203 -14.03 -4.72 16.88
C TRP A 203 -13.12 -3.50 17.05
N LEU A 204 -13.18 -2.51 16.15
CA LEU A 204 -12.43 -1.26 16.32
C LEU A 204 -12.86 -0.56 17.62
N LEU A 205 -14.16 -0.49 17.88
CA LEU A 205 -14.67 0.06 19.12
C LEU A 205 -14.15 -0.72 20.35
N LYS A 206 -14.22 -2.05 20.32
CA LYS A 206 -13.66 -2.91 21.38
C LYS A 206 -12.15 -2.69 21.55
N SER A 207 -11.40 -2.59 20.45
CA SER A 207 -9.96 -2.31 20.47
C SER A 207 -9.64 -0.96 21.07
N LEU A 208 -10.39 0.09 20.72
CA LEU A 208 -10.22 1.44 21.28
C LEU A 208 -10.50 1.48 22.77
N VAL A 209 -11.59 0.82 23.21
CA VAL A 209 -11.94 0.72 24.63
C VAL A 209 -10.90 -0.11 25.38
N GLY A 210 -10.48 -1.25 24.85
CA GLY A 210 -9.46 -2.12 25.47
C GLY A 210 -8.08 -1.45 25.58
N ARG A 211 -7.78 -0.46 24.74
CA ARG A 211 -6.57 0.37 24.82
C ARG A 211 -6.74 1.66 25.65
N LEU A 212 -7.84 1.77 26.40
CA LEU A 212 -8.18 2.95 27.20
C LEU A 212 -8.29 4.27 26.39
N ARG A 213 -8.49 4.18 25.06
CA ARG A 213 -8.72 5.35 24.20
C ARG A 213 -10.19 5.74 24.20
N LEU A 214 -10.75 6.00 25.38
CA LEU A 214 -12.18 6.26 25.60
C LEU A 214 -12.68 7.47 24.80
N TYR A 215 -11.88 8.52 24.70
CA TYR A 215 -12.21 9.70 23.89
C TYR A 215 -12.31 9.38 22.40
N THR A 216 -11.40 8.56 21.90
CA THR A 216 -11.42 8.12 20.50
C THR A 216 -12.60 7.17 20.25
N ALA A 217 -12.89 6.26 21.19
CA ALA A 217 -14.06 5.41 21.13
C ALA A 217 -15.37 6.22 21.13
N TRP A 218 -15.45 7.25 21.96
CA TRP A 218 -16.58 8.18 21.99
C TRP A 218 -16.72 8.96 20.68
N LYS A 219 -15.63 9.52 20.16
CA LYS A 219 -15.62 10.15 18.83
C LYS A 219 -16.07 9.19 17.74
N TYR A 220 -15.62 7.93 17.81
CA TYR A 220 -16.01 6.89 16.86
C TYR A 220 -17.52 6.61 16.92
N LEU A 221 -18.14 6.63 18.10
CA LEU A 221 -19.57 6.45 18.29
C LEU A 221 -20.38 7.66 17.79
N LEU A 222 -19.88 8.86 18.00
CA LEU A 222 -20.55 10.10 17.60
C LEU A 222 -20.45 10.39 16.08
N ARG A 223 -19.77 9.56 15.32
CA ARG A 223 -19.55 9.61 13.86
C ARG A 223 -20.40 10.64 13.13
N ARG A 224 -19.99 11.86 13.13
CA ARG A 224 -20.48 12.81 12.13
C ARG A 224 -19.64 12.55 10.88
N LYS A 225 -20.30 12.22 9.76
CA LYS A 225 -19.64 12.26 8.46
C LYS A 225 -19.03 13.64 8.31
N ILE A 226 -17.72 13.68 8.13
CA ILE A 226 -17.05 14.93 7.83
C ILE A 226 -17.55 15.36 6.46
N GLY A 227 -18.17 16.51 6.37
CA GLY A 227 -18.56 17.10 5.11
C GLY A 227 -17.31 17.43 4.32
N ILE A 228 -17.19 16.90 3.13
CA ILE A 228 -16.14 17.23 2.19
C ILE A 228 -16.77 18.10 1.13
N SER A 229 -16.20 19.28 0.90
CA SER A 229 -16.71 20.20 -0.10
C SER A 229 -16.23 19.80 -1.50
N GLU A 230 -17.00 20.16 -2.54
CA GLU A 230 -16.59 19.99 -3.93
C GLU A 230 -15.33 20.82 -4.25
N GLU A 231 -15.13 21.94 -3.56
CA GLU A 231 -13.93 22.77 -3.74
C GLU A 231 -12.67 22.06 -3.22
N GLU A 232 -12.72 21.43 -2.05
CA GLU A 232 -11.62 20.61 -1.50
C GLU A 232 -11.29 19.46 -2.44
N LYS A 233 -12.30 18.80 -2.99
CA LYS A 233 -12.11 17.76 -3.99
C LYS A 233 -11.42 18.28 -5.24
N LYS A 234 -11.88 19.40 -5.79
CA LYS A 234 -11.29 20.02 -6.98
C LYS A 234 -9.84 20.45 -6.74
N GLN A 235 -9.54 21.01 -5.59
CA GLN A 235 -8.19 21.40 -5.19
C GLN A 235 -7.27 20.17 -5.16
N PHE A 236 -7.70 19.08 -4.52
CA PHE A 236 -6.94 17.83 -4.49
C PHE A 236 -6.73 17.26 -5.90
N MET A 237 -7.78 17.20 -6.72
CA MET A 237 -7.68 16.69 -8.10
C MET A 237 -6.66 17.48 -8.93
N ASN A 238 -6.57 18.80 -8.72
CA ASN A 238 -5.59 19.64 -9.39
C ASN A 238 -4.15 19.38 -8.88
N SER A 239 -3.95 19.29 -7.56
CA SER A 239 -2.62 19.07 -6.98
C SER A 239 -2.11 17.63 -7.20
N SER A 240 -2.99 16.67 -7.37
CA SER A 240 -2.67 15.25 -7.55
C SER A 240 -3.00 14.74 -8.97
N HIS A 241 -2.94 15.61 -9.98
CA HIS A 241 -3.35 15.28 -11.34
C HIS A 241 -2.49 14.17 -11.98
N LEU A 242 -1.20 14.07 -11.64
CA LEU A 242 -0.35 12.98 -12.15
C LEU A 242 -0.76 11.61 -11.57
N ASP A 243 -1.21 11.57 -10.32
CA ASP A 243 -1.76 10.33 -9.73
C ASP A 243 -3.02 9.87 -10.48
N LEU A 244 -3.88 10.82 -10.88
CA LEU A 244 -5.08 10.51 -11.65
C LEU A 244 -4.72 9.96 -13.03
N ILE A 245 -3.78 10.61 -13.74
CA ILE A 245 -3.29 10.14 -15.04
C ILE A 245 -2.67 8.74 -14.90
N LEU A 246 -1.84 8.51 -13.87
CA LEU A 246 -1.23 7.21 -13.61
C LEU A 246 -2.30 6.14 -13.41
N TYR A 247 -3.27 6.41 -12.54
CA TYR A 247 -4.36 5.50 -12.22
C TYR A 247 -5.23 5.18 -13.45
N ASP A 248 -5.65 6.21 -14.19
CA ASP A 248 -6.49 6.06 -15.38
C ASP A 248 -5.77 5.26 -16.48
N ARG A 249 -4.47 5.52 -16.71
CA ARG A 249 -3.68 4.75 -17.67
C ARG A 249 -3.60 3.27 -17.28
N LEU A 250 -3.38 2.97 -16.01
CA LEU A 250 -3.35 1.58 -15.53
C LEU A 250 -4.70 0.90 -15.74
N MET A 251 -5.80 1.59 -15.47
CA MET A 251 -7.14 1.04 -15.68
C MET A 251 -7.42 0.73 -17.16
N ILE A 252 -6.91 1.55 -18.08
CA ILE A 252 -7.04 1.33 -19.52
C ILE A 252 -6.15 0.17 -20.00
N GLU A 253 -4.91 0.10 -19.52
CA GLU A 253 -3.97 -0.97 -19.90
C GLU A 253 -4.42 -2.33 -19.38
N GLU A 254 -5.00 -2.39 -18.21
CA GLU A 254 -5.59 -3.60 -17.66
C GLU A 254 -6.73 -4.15 -18.56
N ILE A 255 -7.58 -3.27 -19.10
CA ILE A 255 -8.62 -3.66 -20.07
C ILE A 255 -8.00 -4.30 -21.34
N ARG A 256 -6.75 -3.95 -21.66
CA ARG A 256 -5.98 -4.50 -22.80
C ARG A 256 -5.17 -5.76 -22.49
N GLY A 257 -5.29 -6.32 -21.29
CA GLY A 257 -4.59 -7.57 -20.91
C GLY A 257 -3.23 -7.38 -20.25
N PHE A 258 -3.01 -6.27 -19.58
CA PHE A 258 -1.76 -6.00 -18.83
C PHE A 258 -1.59 -6.87 -17.57
N LEU A 259 -2.65 -7.46 -17.09
CA LEU A 259 -2.62 -8.49 -16.06
C LEU A 259 -2.44 -9.86 -16.72
N HIS A 260 -1.23 -10.16 -17.18
CA HIS A 260 -0.90 -11.52 -17.53
C HIS A 260 -0.83 -12.35 -16.24
N PRO A 261 -1.60 -13.44 -16.13
CA PRO A 261 -1.30 -14.44 -15.12
C PRO A 261 0.15 -14.87 -15.34
N LEU A 262 0.92 -14.99 -14.26
CA LEU A 262 2.24 -15.60 -14.27
C LEU A 262 2.13 -16.87 -15.13
N ASN A 263 2.79 -16.88 -16.27
CA ASN A 263 2.75 -18.03 -17.17
C ASN A 263 3.33 -19.24 -16.41
N PRO A 264 2.55 -20.28 -16.11
CA PRO A 264 3.06 -21.44 -15.36
C PRO A 264 4.00 -22.32 -16.19
N THR A 265 4.40 -21.87 -17.39
CA THR A 265 5.20 -22.66 -18.32
C THR A 265 6.43 -21.90 -18.79
N SER A 266 7.39 -21.72 -17.91
CA SER A 266 8.78 -21.56 -18.30
C SER A 266 9.68 -22.20 -17.24
N HIS A 267 9.55 -23.52 -17.13
CA HIS A 267 10.60 -24.41 -16.60
C HIS A 267 10.47 -25.80 -17.24
#